data_799c68bff2ff01673fbd24656a8e93b6
#
_entry.id   799c68bff2ff01673fbd24656a8e93b6
#
_cell.length_a   1.000
_cell.length_b   1.000
_cell.length_c   1.000
_cell.angle_alpha   90.00
_cell.angle_beta   90.00
_cell.angle_gamma   90.00
#
_symmetry.space_group_name_H-M   'P 1'
#
loop_
_entity.id
_entity.type
_entity.pdbx_description
1 polymer ?
#
loop_
_entity_poly.entity_id
_entity_poly.type
_entity_poly.pdbx_seq_one_letter_code
_entity_poly.pdbx_strand_id
1 'polypeptide(L)'
;MKRKFLYIILTIFLSASCAQKQPAVYMLRPHEELPKEIAADKSFTKIFLAGTIDMGNSRDWQMEIYETFSGIDGRYILYNPRQENWDATRPGEMDYQVRWELDHLEDADMVIMYILGTSKSPISLLEMGLHAKSDKMHVICEKDFYRYDNVRITCEYYGVPLYDDLDSFLENLTR
;
A
#
# COMPACT_ATOMS: atom_id res chain seq x y z
N MET A 1 25.39 -10.30 73.68
CA MET A 1 25.58 -10.47 72.25
C MET A 1 24.26 -10.11 71.52
N LYS A 2 24.16 -8.94 70.94
CA LYS A 2 22.96 -8.45 70.18
C LYS A 2 23.21 -8.69 68.70
N ARG A 3 22.46 -9.66 68.07
CA ARG A 3 22.50 -9.89 66.62
C ARG A 3 21.67 -8.80 65.93
N LYS A 4 22.33 -7.98 65.11
CA LYS A 4 21.66 -7.06 64.17
C LYS A 4 21.25 -7.82 62.93
N PHE A 5 19.94 -7.91 62.66
CA PHE A 5 19.40 -8.38 61.39
C PHE A 5 19.43 -7.23 60.37
N LEU A 6 20.19 -7.45 59.32
CA LEU A 6 20.26 -6.53 58.19
C LEU A 6 19.19 -6.95 57.17
N TYR A 7 18.11 -6.17 57.05
CA TYR A 7 17.12 -6.34 56.00
C TYR A 7 17.62 -5.73 54.72
N ILE A 8 17.95 -6.56 53.72
CA ILE A 8 18.24 -6.11 52.37
C ILE A 8 16.89 -5.98 51.66
N ILE A 9 16.45 -4.74 51.41
CA ILE A 9 15.29 -4.44 50.57
C ILE A 9 15.76 -4.54 49.11
N LEU A 10 15.41 -5.65 48.44
CA LEU A 10 15.63 -5.82 47.01
C LEU A 10 14.56 -5.03 46.25
N THR A 11 14.86 -3.84 45.80
CA THR A 11 13.97 -3.05 44.95
C THR A 11 14.07 -3.59 43.53
N ILE A 12 13.06 -4.35 43.15
CA ILE A 12 12.90 -4.83 41.75
C ILE A 12 12.39 -3.65 40.92
N PHE A 13 13.27 -3.00 40.16
CA PHE A 13 12.87 -2.10 39.10
C PHE A 13 12.27 -2.91 37.99
N LEU A 14 10.94 -3.00 37.91
CA LEU A 14 10.25 -3.39 36.67
C LEU A 14 10.43 -2.23 35.67
N SER A 15 11.44 -2.31 34.83
CA SER A 15 11.49 -1.50 33.62
C SER A 15 10.43 -2.05 32.66
N ALA A 16 9.26 -1.41 32.58
CA ALA A 16 8.33 -1.61 31.51
C ALA A 16 9.02 -1.13 30.21
N SER A 17 9.71 -2.03 29.54
CA SER A 17 10.16 -1.84 28.17
C SER A 17 8.91 -1.69 27.32
N CYS A 18 8.56 -0.46 26.98
CA CYS A 18 7.63 -0.19 25.89
C CYS A 18 8.36 -0.66 24.62
N ALA A 19 8.17 -1.92 24.25
CA ALA A 19 8.67 -2.42 22.99
C ALA A 19 7.93 -1.63 21.90
N GLN A 20 8.58 -0.62 21.34
CA GLN A 20 8.15 0.03 20.11
C GLN A 20 8.02 -1.10 19.07
N LYS A 21 6.78 -1.38 18.69
CA LYS A 21 6.52 -2.34 17.62
C LYS A 21 7.19 -1.79 16.36
N GLN A 22 8.21 -2.50 15.87
CA GLN A 22 8.84 -2.19 14.58
C GLN A 22 7.75 -2.17 13.50
N PRO A 23 7.81 -1.22 12.55
CA PRO A 23 6.90 -1.22 11.40
C PRO A 23 6.95 -2.59 10.73
N ALA A 24 5.79 -3.15 10.45
CA ALA A 24 5.69 -4.43 9.76
C ALA A 24 4.99 -4.21 8.42
N VAL A 25 5.75 -4.31 7.33
CA VAL A 25 5.23 -4.14 5.97
C VAL A 25 5.43 -5.43 5.18
N TYR A 26 4.36 -5.91 4.59
CA TYR A 26 4.37 -7.07 3.71
C TYR A 26 3.91 -6.63 2.32
N MET A 27 4.58 -7.11 1.29
CA MET A 27 4.11 -6.96 -0.09
C MET A 27 3.58 -8.31 -0.56
N LEU A 28 2.40 -8.31 -1.17
CA LEU A 28 1.78 -9.48 -1.77
C LEU A 28 1.59 -9.23 -3.26
N ARG A 29 2.13 -10.12 -4.09
CA ARG A 29 1.96 -10.11 -5.55
C ARG A 29 1.10 -11.28 -6.02
N PRO A 30 0.60 -11.26 -7.26
CA PRO A 30 -0.04 -12.42 -7.87
C PRO A 30 0.85 -13.67 -7.76
N HIS A 31 0.24 -14.83 -7.48
CA HIS A 31 0.89 -16.13 -7.23
C HIS A 31 1.73 -16.23 -5.93
N GLU A 32 1.75 -15.20 -5.09
CA GLU A 32 2.36 -15.25 -3.77
C GLU A 32 1.30 -15.49 -2.68
N GLU A 33 1.73 -15.95 -1.52
CA GLU A 33 0.89 -16.13 -0.34
C GLU A 33 1.53 -15.45 0.87
N LEU A 34 0.70 -14.80 1.69
CA LEU A 34 1.13 -14.31 3.00
C LEU A 34 1.22 -15.48 4.00
N PRO A 35 2.13 -15.40 5.01
CA PRO A 35 2.06 -16.27 6.17
C PRO A 35 0.65 -16.26 6.77
N LYS A 36 0.13 -17.42 7.18
CA LYS A 36 -1.26 -17.55 7.64
C LYS A 36 -1.59 -16.63 8.81
N GLU A 37 -0.65 -16.44 9.73
CA GLU A 37 -0.76 -15.52 10.86
C GLU A 37 -0.87 -14.05 10.44
N ILE A 38 -0.22 -13.66 9.34
CA ILE A 38 -0.30 -12.30 8.78
C ILE A 38 -1.62 -12.10 8.03
N ALA A 39 -2.02 -13.08 7.21
CA ALA A 39 -3.28 -13.02 6.48
C ALA A 39 -4.51 -12.98 7.42
N ALA A 40 -4.43 -13.60 8.60
CA ALA A 40 -5.50 -13.61 9.60
C ALA A 40 -5.51 -12.39 10.53
N ASP A 41 -4.44 -11.60 10.57
CA ASP A 41 -4.29 -10.47 11.51
C ASP A 41 -4.96 -9.22 10.97
N LYS A 42 -6.12 -8.87 11.55
CA LYS A 42 -6.92 -7.70 11.17
C LYS A 42 -6.32 -6.35 11.59
N SER A 43 -5.17 -6.33 12.25
CA SER A 43 -4.49 -5.08 12.63
C SER A 43 -3.62 -4.50 11.50
N PHE A 44 -3.51 -5.21 10.37
CA PHE A 44 -2.86 -4.68 9.18
C PHE A 44 -3.82 -3.81 8.37
N THR A 45 -3.35 -2.65 7.97
CA THR A 45 -4.00 -1.83 6.92
C THR A 45 -3.61 -2.39 5.56
N LYS A 46 -4.59 -2.73 4.75
CA LYS A 46 -4.42 -3.31 3.42
C LYS A 46 -4.47 -2.20 2.37
N ILE A 47 -3.45 -2.10 1.54
CA ILE A 47 -3.31 -1.03 0.56
C ILE A 47 -3.09 -1.63 -0.82
N PHE A 48 -3.97 -1.31 -1.78
CA PHE A 48 -3.79 -1.72 -3.17
C PHE A 48 -3.02 -0.65 -3.96
N LEU A 49 -1.99 -1.07 -4.69
CA LEU A 49 -1.12 -0.21 -5.47
C LEU A 49 -1.55 -0.22 -6.96
N ALA A 50 -2.63 0.51 -7.24
CA ALA A 50 -3.19 0.66 -8.59
C ALA A 50 -2.38 1.63 -9.45
N GLY A 51 -2.46 1.50 -10.76
CA GLY A 51 -1.89 2.50 -11.66
C GLY A 51 -1.01 1.93 -12.76
N THR A 52 -0.12 2.78 -13.29
CA THR A 52 0.70 2.46 -14.45
C THR A 52 1.76 1.42 -14.13
N ILE A 53 1.73 0.31 -14.87
CA ILE A 53 2.75 -0.76 -14.85
C ILE A 53 3.43 -0.88 -16.22
N ASP A 54 2.72 -0.60 -17.33
CA ASP A 54 3.18 -0.67 -18.72
C ASP A 54 3.93 -1.98 -19.05
N MET A 55 3.32 -3.12 -18.67
CA MET A 55 3.93 -4.45 -18.82
C MET A 55 5.33 -4.55 -18.18
N GLY A 56 5.55 -3.85 -17.07
CA GLY A 56 6.84 -3.81 -16.38
C GLY A 56 7.83 -2.76 -16.90
N ASN A 57 7.50 -2.00 -17.94
CA ASN A 57 8.41 -1.00 -18.52
C ASN A 57 8.38 0.38 -17.81
N SER A 58 7.40 0.62 -16.93
CA SER A 58 7.38 1.85 -16.12
C SER A 58 8.35 1.75 -14.94
N ARG A 59 8.73 2.91 -14.34
CA ARG A 59 9.45 2.92 -13.06
C ARG A 59 8.73 2.04 -12.03
N ASP A 60 9.47 1.42 -11.14
CA ASP A 60 8.90 0.61 -10.06
C ASP A 60 8.53 1.50 -8.87
N TRP A 61 7.51 2.33 -9.05
CA TRP A 61 6.99 3.23 -8.03
C TRP A 61 6.35 2.47 -6.85
N GLN A 62 5.94 1.24 -7.07
CA GLN A 62 5.40 0.37 -6.02
C GLN A 62 6.47 0.05 -4.96
N MET A 63 7.73 -0.13 -5.38
CA MET A 63 8.84 -0.31 -4.44
C MET A 63 9.14 0.97 -3.66
N GLU A 64 9.01 2.15 -4.25
CA GLU A 64 9.19 3.42 -3.54
C GLU A 64 8.13 3.62 -2.45
N ILE A 65 6.87 3.23 -2.73
CA ILE A 65 5.80 3.17 -1.72
C ILE A 65 6.18 2.18 -0.61
N TYR A 66 6.64 0.98 -0.95
CA TYR A 66 7.04 -0.03 0.03
C TYR A 66 8.15 0.47 0.97
N GLU A 67 9.18 1.10 0.41
CA GLU A 67 10.29 1.67 1.19
C GLU A 67 9.79 2.76 2.15
N THR A 68 8.90 3.64 1.69
CA THR A 68 8.31 4.69 2.53
C THR A 68 7.49 4.10 3.67
N PHE A 69 6.58 3.15 3.39
CA PHE A 69 5.79 2.49 4.43
C PHE A 69 6.64 1.67 5.41
N SER A 70 7.80 1.18 4.97
CA SER A 70 8.76 0.49 5.84
C SER A 70 9.44 1.43 6.84
N GLY A 71 9.43 2.74 6.59
CA GLY A 71 10.02 3.78 7.45
C GLY A 71 9.03 4.49 8.37
N ILE A 72 7.72 4.29 8.22
CA ILE A 72 6.69 4.92 9.04
C ILE A 72 6.03 3.91 9.99
N ASP A 73 5.54 4.43 11.13
CA ASP A 73 4.87 3.59 12.11
C ASP A 73 3.57 3.00 11.55
N GLY A 74 3.37 1.71 11.80
CA GLY A 74 2.16 1.01 11.39
C GLY A 74 2.41 -0.44 10.97
N ARG A 75 1.33 -1.06 10.49
CA ARG A 75 1.34 -2.44 10.00
C ARG A 75 0.57 -2.48 8.68
N TYR A 76 1.24 -2.84 7.61
CA TYR A 76 0.72 -2.70 6.26
C TYR A 76 0.88 -3.97 5.44
N ILE A 77 -0.13 -4.29 4.64
CA ILE A 77 -0.06 -5.25 3.56
C ILE A 77 -0.28 -4.47 2.26
N LEU A 78 0.73 -4.44 1.40
CA LEU A 78 0.69 -3.78 0.10
C LEU A 78 0.37 -4.82 -0.97
N TYR A 79 -0.78 -4.71 -1.61
CA TYR A 79 -1.17 -5.51 -2.77
C TYR A 79 -0.57 -4.89 -4.03
N ASN A 80 0.44 -5.55 -4.59
CA ASN A 80 1.16 -5.07 -5.77
C ASN A 80 0.83 -5.94 -6.99
N PRO A 81 0.05 -5.45 -7.96
CA PRO A 81 -0.34 -6.21 -9.14
C PRO A 81 0.80 -6.46 -10.14
N ARG A 82 1.97 -5.81 -9.95
CA ARG A 82 3.13 -5.97 -10.84
C ARG A 82 3.72 -7.36 -10.71
N GLN A 83 3.76 -8.09 -11.83
CA GLN A 83 4.49 -9.35 -11.97
C GLN A 83 5.79 -9.15 -12.74
N GLU A 84 6.90 -9.74 -12.27
CA GLU A 84 8.20 -9.69 -12.96
C GLU A 84 8.20 -10.48 -14.27
N ASN A 85 7.45 -11.59 -14.30
CA ASN A 85 7.43 -12.53 -15.43
C ASN A 85 6.01 -12.63 -16.02
N TRP A 86 5.38 -11.48 -16.27
CA TRP A 86 4.05 -11.42 -16.87
C TRP A 86 4.04 -12.01 -18.28
N ASP A 87 3.16 -12.99 -18.53
CA ASP A 87 2.96 -13.61 -19.81
C ASP A 87 1.46 -13.83 -20.10
N ALA A 88 0.87 -12.86 -20.80
CA ALA A 88 -0.53 -12.89 -21.18
C ALA A 88 -0.91 -14.08 -22.11
N THR A 89 0.08 -14.76 -22.71
CA THR A 89 -0.16 -15.93 -23.59
C THR A 89 -0.30 -17.22 -22.80
N ARG A 90 0.10 -17.23 -21.53
CA ARG A 90 -0.07 -18.39 -20.64
C ARG A 90 -1.57 -18.64 -20.40
N PRO A 91 -2.07 -19.89 -20.66
CA PRO A 91 -3.48 -20.19 -20.48
C PRO A 91 -3.97 -19.89 -19.04
N GLY A 92 -5.05 -19.10 -18.94
CA GLY A 92 -5.66 -18.73 -17.67
C GLY A 92 -4.99 -17.58 -16.91
N GLU A 93 -3.80 -17.12 -17.31
CA GLU A 93 -3.05 -16.08 -16.60
C GLU A 93 -3.79 -14.74 -16.58
N MET A 94 -4.38 -14.33 -17.70
CA MET A 94 -5.15 -13.09 -17.77
C MET A 94 -6.39 -13.14 -16.85
N ASP A 95 -7.14 -14.25 -16.86
CA ASP A 95 -8.31 -14.41 -16.00
C ASP A 95 -7.92 -14.40 -14.51
N TYR A 96 -6.82 -15.08 -14.16
CA TYR A 96 -6.27 -15.08 -12.81
C TYR A 96 -5.86 -13.67 -12.37
N GLN A 97 -5.07 -12.95 -13.18
CA GLN A 97 -4.59 -11.61 -12.86
C GLN A 97 -5.75 -10.64 -12.62
N VAL A 98 -6.70 -10.58 -13.54
CA VAL A 98 -7.84 -9.65 -13.44
C VAL A 98 -8.68 -9.95 -12.19
N ARG A 99 -8.94 -11.24 -11.88
CA ARG A 99 -9.68 -11.60 -10.66
C ARG A 99 -8.89 -11.27 -9.41
N TRP A 100 -7.58 -11.55 -9.40
CA TRP A 100 -6.72 -11.20 -8.28
C TRP A 100 -6.74 -9.69 -8.01
N GLU A 101 -6.64 -8.86 -9.06
CA GLU A 101 -6.74 -7.40 -8.93
C GLU A 101 -8.09 -6.95 -8.37
N LEU A 102 -9.20 -7.45 -8.93
CA LEU A 102 -10.54 -7.09 -8.47
C LEU A 102 -10.78 -7.50 -7.00
N ASP A 103 -10.40 -8.73 -6.62
CA ASP A 103 -10.57 -9.23 -5.26
C ASP A 103 -9.77 -8.40 -4.25
N HIS A 104 -8.53 -8.01 -4.60
CA HIS A 104 -7.68 -7.21 -3.71
C HIS A 104 -8.02 -5.71 -3.72
N LEU A 105 -8.55 -5.16 -4.81
CA LEU A 105 -9.16 -3.82 -4.83
C LEU A 105 -10.36 -3.73 -3.88
N GLU A 106 -11.22 -4.75 -3.86
CA GLU A 106 -12.36 -4.80 -2.92
C GLU A 106 -11.91 -4.98 -1.47
N ASP A 107 -10.93 -5.85 -1.21
CA ASP A 107 -10.42 -6.16 0.14
C ASP A 107 -9.56 -5.04 0.75
N ALA A 108 -9.03 -4.12 -0.07
CA ALA A 108 -8.16 -3.04 0.40
C ALA A 108 -8.91 -1.99 1.23
N ASP A 109 -8.28 -1.52 2.31
CA ASP A 109 -8.73 -0.38 3.12
C ASP A 109 -8.40 0.96 2.45
N MET A 110 -7.32 0.98 1.64
CA MET A 110 -6.85 2.14 0.88
C MET A 110 -6.39 1.72 -0.52
N VAL A 111 -6.63 2.55 -1.51
CA VAL A 111 -6.11 2.39 -2.88
C VAL A 111 -5.22 3.58 -3.21
N ILE A 112 -3.96 3.33 -3.46
CA ILE A 112 -3.01 4.33 -3.98
C ILE A 112 -2.89 4.10 -5.48
N MET A 113 -3.34 5.06 -6.29
CA MET A 113 -3.30 4.99 -7.74
C MET A 113 -2.30 5.99 -8.31
N TYR A 114 -1.30 5.51 -9.04
CA TYR A 114 -0.34 6.38 -9.71
C TYR A 114 -0.43 6.26 -11.24
N ILE A 115 -0.75 7.37 -11.89
CA ILE A 115 -0.91 7.50 -13.35
C ILE A 115 0.24 8.35 -13.91
N LEU A 116 1.14 7.70 -14.66
CA LEU A 116 2.26 8.36 -15.32
C LEU A 116 1.80 9.16 -16.56
N GLY A 117 2.36 10.35 -16.77
CA GLY A 117 2.06 11.23 -17.88
C GLY A 117 2.31 10.61 -19.26
N THR A 118 3.31 9.73 -19.35
CA THR A 118 3.69 9.05 -20.60
C THR A 118 2.84 7.84 -20.95
N SER A 119 1.98 7.38 -20.03
CA SER A 119 1.19 6.15 -20.16
C SER A 119 -0.21 6.41 -20.73
N LYS A 120 -0.88 5.37 -21.20
CA LYS A 120 -2.33 5.37 -21.50
C LYS A 120 -3.18 4.90 -20.35
N SER A 121 -2.68 4.01 -19.52
CA SER A 121 -3.29 3.45 -18.30
C SER A 121 -4.79 3.16 -18.39
N PRO A 122 -5.29 2.43 -19.41
CA PRO A 122 -6.73 2.23 -19.60
C PRO A 122 -7.35 1.40 -18.47
N ILE A 123 -6.61 0.45 -17.91
CA ILE A 123 -7.08 -0.39 -16.79
C ILE A 123 -7.15 0.46 -15.51
N SER A 124 -6.15 1.30 -15.23
CA SER A 124 -6.19 2.22 -14.09
C SER A 124 -7.39 3.17 -14.15
N LEU A 125 -7.75 3.65 -15.35
CA LEU A 125 -8.96 4.47 -15.51
C LEU A 125 -10.25 3.67 -15.27
N LEU A 126 -10.30 2.37 -15.63
CA LEU A 126 -11.42 1.48 -15.31
C LEU A 126 -11.53 1.27 -13.80
N GLU A 127 -10.44 0.95 -13.12
CA GLU A 127 -10.38 0.77 -11.67
C GLU A 127 -10.76 2.05 -10.93
N MET A 128 -10.29 3.21 -11.38
CA MET A 128 -10.70 4.50 -10.85
C MET A 128 -12.22 4.71 -10.97
N GLY A 129 -12.80 4.38 -12.11
CA GLY A 129 -14.25 4.47 -12.32
C GLY A 129 -15.05 3.56 -11.37
N LEU A 130 -14.53 2.38 -11.04
CA LEU A 130 -15.15 1.44 -10.10
C LEU A 130 -15.08 1.94 -8.65
N HIS A 131 -13.95 2.55 -8.25
CA HIS A 131 -13.66 2.83 -6.84
C HIS A 131 -13.65 4.32 -6.46
N ALA A 132 -13.87 5.27 -7.37
CA ALA A 132 -13.89 6.70 -7.05
C ALA A 132 -14.90 7.09 -5.95
N LYS A 133 -15.95 6.29 -5.74
CA LYS A 133 -17.00 6.52 -4.72
C LYS A 133 -16.73 5.81 -3.39
N SER A 134 -15.64 5.07 -3.28
CA SER A 134 -15.41 4.16 -2.13
C SER A 134 -14.80 4.85 -0.91
N ASP A 135 -14.48 6.14 -0.99
CA ASP A 135 -13.78 6.94 0.04
C ASP A 135 -12.39 6.40 0.43
N LYS A 136 -11.86 5.41 -0.32
CA LYS A 136 -10.57 4.76 -0.04
C LYS A 136 -9.46 5.09 -1.02
N MET A 137 -9.75 5.89 -2.08
CA MET A 137 -8.77 6.21 -3.12
C MET A 137 -7.95 7.45 -2.81
N HIS A 138 -6.65 7.36 -3.12
CA HIS A 138 -5.71 8.45 -3.29
C HIS A 138 -5.12 8.37 -4.69
N VAL A 139 -5.26 9.44 -5.48
CA VAL A 139 -4.82 9.44 -6.87
C VAL A 139 -3.63 10.36 -7.03
N ILE A 140 -2.58 9.86 -7.66
CA ILE A 140 -1.42 10.61 -8.13
C ILE A 140 -1.51 10.59 -9.65
N CYS A 141 -1.59 11.76 -10.28
CA CYS A 141 -1.69 11.84 -11.74
C CYS A 141 -0.80 12.96 -12.26
N GLU A 142 0.20 12.60 -13.06
CA GLU A 142 1.10 13.59 -13.67
C GLU A 142 0.34 14.48 -14.66
N LYS A 143 0.65 15.79 -14.66
CA LYS A 143 -0.11 16.80 -15.41
C LYS A 143 -0.07 16.62 -16.93
N ASP A 144 0.94 15.99 -17.45
CA ASP A 144 1.09 15.67 -18.87
C ASP A 144 0.40 14.38 -19.30
N PHE A 145 -0.31 13.69 -18.37
CA PHE A 145 -1.19 12.59 -18.73
C PHE A 145 -2.30 13.06 -19.70
N TYR A 146 -2.45 12.38 -20.82
CA TYR A 146 -3.34 12.84 -21.92
C TYR A 146 -4.83 12.98 -21.52
N ARG A 147 -5.25 12.41 -20.39
CA ARG A 147 -6.59 12.51 -19.79
C ARG A 147 -6.57 13.12 -18.39
N TYR A 148 -5.56 13.93 -18.10
CA TYR A 148 -5.43 14.57 -16.79
C TYR A 148 -6.70 15.27 -16.32
N ASP A 149 -7.35 16.07 -17.19
CA ASP A 149 -8.59 16.77 -16.81
C ASP A 149 -9.76 15.82 -16.49
N ASN A 150 -9.85 14.65 -17.16
CA ASN A 150 -10.85 13.64 -16.80
C ASN A 150 -10.60 13.10 -15.38
N VAL A 151 -9.35 12.80 -15.05
CA VAL A 151 -8.94 12.33 -13.72
C VAL A 151 -9.22 13.41 -12.68
N ARG A 152 -8.71 14.62 -12.89
CA ARG A 152 -8.86 15.76 -11.98
C ARG A 152 -10.34 16.07 -11.66
N ILE A 153 -11.17 16.20 -12.70
CA ILE A 153 -12.59 16.53 -12.54
C ILE A 153 -13.33 15.40 -11.81
N THR A 154 -12.98 14.15 -12.09
CA THR A 154 -13.56 12.99 -11.38
C THR A 154 -13.15 12.99 -9.91
N CYS A 155 -11.87 13.23 -9.59
CA CYS A 155 -11.40 13.36 -8.22
C CYS A 155 -12.12 14.49 -7.48
N GLU A 156 -12.23 15.67 -8.09
CA GLU A 156 -12.93 16.82 -7.54
C GLU A 156 -14.41 16.50 -7.25
N TYR A 157 -15.08 15.86 -8.20
CA TYR A 157 -16.52 15.54 -8.08
C TYR A 157 -16.82 14.54 -6.96
N TYR A 158 -15.94 13.56 -6.73
CA TYR A 158 -16.11 12.52 -5.70
C TYR A 158 -15.33 12.78 -4.42
N GLY A 159 -14.60 13.89 -4.31
CA GLY A 159 -13.79 14.22 -3.13
C GLY A 159 -12.54 13.35 -2.96
N VAL A 160 -12.05 12.74 -4.03
CA VAL A 160 -10.83 11.91 -4.02
C VAL A 160 -9.60 12.80 -3.91
N PRO A 161 -8.70 12.61 -2.94
CA PRO A 161 -7.42 13.33 -2.90
C PRO A 161 -6.60 13.10 -4.17
N LEU A 162 -6.17 14.20 -4.80
CA LEU A 162 -5.35 14.21 -6.01
C LEU A 162 -4.03 14.90 -5.75
N TYR A 163 -2.93 14.26 -6.18
CA TYR A 163 -1.56 14.73 -6.10
C TYR A 163 -0.97 14.84 -7.50
N ASP A 164 -0.12 15.84 -7.74
CA ASP A 164 0.47 16.10 -9.05
C ASP A 164 1.66 15.18 -9.37
N ASP A 165 2.32 14.65 -8.33
CA ASP A 165 3.47 13.75 -8.43
C ASP A 165 3.58 12.83 -7.20
N LEU A 166 4.43 11.80 -7.32
CA LEU A 166 4.64 10.81 -6.26
C LEU A 166 5.30 11.44 -5.03
N ASP A 167 6.24 12.35 -5.20
CA ASP A 167 6.99 12.95 -4.10
C ASP A 167 6.05 13.75 -3.17
N SER A 168 5.15 14.54 -3.74
CA SER A 168 4.14 15.30 -2.97
C SER A 168 3.18 14.39 -2.21
N PHE A 169 2.84 13.23 -2.74
CA PHE A 169 2.06 12.21 -2.04
C PHE A 169 2.86 11.60 -0.88
N LEU A 170 4.11 11.19 -1.10
CA LEU A 170 4.96 10.57 -0.09
C LEU A 170 5.27 11.54 1.07
N GLU A 171 5.51 12.81 0.78
CA GLU A 171 5.66 13.84 1.81
C GLU A 171 4.40 13.99 2.67
N ASN A 172 3.22 13.82 2.10
CA ASN A 172 1.97 13.90 2.87
C ASN A 172 1.79 12.70 3.81
N LEU A 173 2.25 11.51 3.42
CA LEU A 173 2.20 10.31 4.26
C LEU A 173 3.11 10.40 5.50
N THR A 174 4.20 11.17 5.41
CA THR A 174 5.24 11.22 6.45
C THR A 174 5.09 12.40 7.43
N ARG A 175 4.08 13.24 7.24
CA ARG A 175 3.74 14.37 8.14
C ARG A 175 2.79 13.96 9.24
#